data_d206dfc9d805e4982cbd7ec3ab778980
#
_entry.id   d206dfc9d805e4982cbd7ec3ab778980
#
_cell.length_a   1.000
_cell.length_b   1.000
_cell.length_c   1.000
_cell.angle_alpha   90.00
_cell.angle_beta   90.00
_cell.angle_gamma   90.00
#
_symmetry.space_group_name_H-M   'P 1'
#
loop_
_entity.id
_entity.type
_entity.pdbx_description
1 polymer ?
#
loop_
_entity_poly.entity_id
_entity_poly.type
_entity_poly.pdbx_seq_one_letter_code
_entity_poly.pdbx_strand_id
1 'polypeptide(L)'
;HLNAGFPSSEEGLAAWDRWVRTIAEHYKGVVIDWCIWNEPNGKTSGNTIEQATDFAVRTAEILRGIIPDARIAAFALTEADPKWIEPFVKELEKRGKAYLFNTIAYHHYKHNPDTGYEEVEESRRIVARHTPNIRLMQGEGGTQSEWCRNGALSNVFWTELTQAKYDLRRSLGDLGHGDDTEVFHLCDLEYRAVKRHYGLLRYGLLKTAGQADGFRVLKVKTAYYAIQNAVSVFNDALECLSPERTGSTLQGVENCVVYDWKDRETDTPVVVFWDASAMPSNDNITRQATVSVAGNPIQNPVWVDLLTGNVYKIEESHIERSEGRTVYTVPVYDSPAFITSQDILTLDQSWFVREGKNMKRYH
;
A
#
# COMPACT_ATOMS: atom_id res chain seq x y z
N HIS A 1 4.04 -11.80 22.36
CA HIS A 1 5.33 -11.97 21.67
C HIS A 1 5.10 -11.69 20.19
N LEU A 2 5.80 -10.72 19.65
CA LEU A 2 5.86 -10.52 18.19
C LEU A 2 6.45 -11.79 17.57
N ASN A 3 5.79 -12.33 16.56
CA ASN A 3 6.21 -13.51 15.80
C ASN A 3 6.37 -14.79 16.63
N ALA A 4 5.55 -14.98 17.65
CA ALA A 4 5.46 -16.25 18.38
C ALA A 4 4.69 -17.29 17.55
N GLY A 5 4.95 -18.57 17.84
CA GLY A 5 4.16 -19.68 17.29
C GLY A 5 2.70 -19.64 17.73
N PHE A 6 1.84 -20.34 17.02
CA PHE A 6 0.42 -20.50 17.39
C PHE A 6 0.26 -21.21 18.73
N PRO A 7 -0.86 -20.96 19.44
CA PRO A 7 -1.25 -21.82 20.54
C PRO A 7 -1.32 -23.29 20.08
N SER A 8 -0.63 -24.18 20.80
CA SER A 8 -0.53 -25.59 20.44
C SER A 8 -1.11 -26.55 21.48
N SER A 9 -1.32 -26.09 22.73
CA SER A 9 -2.00 -26.87 23.76
C SER A 9 -3.53 -26.76 23.62
N GLU A 10 -4.27 -27.77 24.07
CA GLU A 10 -5.74 -27.75 24.10
C GLU A 10 -6.28 -26.52 24.87
N GLU A 11 -5.68 -26.21 26.01
CA GLU A 11 -6.04 -25.04 26.80
C GLU A 11 -5.76 -23.73 26.05
N GLY A 12 -4.61 -23.62 25.38
CA GLY A 12 -4.24 -22.47 24.57
C GLY A 12 -5.19 -22.26 23.38
N LEU A 13 -5.53 -23.33 22.67
CA LEU A 13 -6.50 -23.28 21.57
C LEU A 13 -7.91 -22.94 22.07
N ALA A 14 -8.36 -23.51 23.20
CA ALA A 14 -9.64 -23.15 23.78
C ALA A 14 -9.69 -21.68 24.25
N ALA A 15 -8.58 -21.15 24.77
CA ALA A 15 -8.48 -19.74 25.12
C ALA A 15 -8.52 -18.83 23.87
N TRP A 16 -7.86 -19.24 22.79
CA TRP A 16 -7.92 -18.57 21.49
C TRP A 16 -9.34 -18.53 20.95
N ASP A 17 -10.04 -19.66 20.93
CA ASP A 17 -11.43 -19.74 20.47
C ASP A 17 -12.36 -18.80 21.23
N ARG A 18 -12.23 -18.77 22.57
CA ARG A 18 -13.03 -17.83 23.39
C ARG A 18 -12.73 -16.39 23.04
N TRP A 19 -11.45 -16.06 22.85
CA TRP A 19 -11.03 -14.72 22.49
C TRP A 19 -11.59 -14.31 21.14
N VAL A 20 -11.42 -15.15 20.10
CA VAL A 20 -11.94 -14.88 18.75
C VAL A 20 -13.47 -14.70 18.77
N ARG A 21 -14.20 -15.56 19.49
CA ARG A 21 -15.67 -15.40 19.63
C ARG A 21 -16.02 -14.07 20.29
N THR A 22 -15.36 -13.75 21.37
CA THR A 22 -15.65 -12.50 22.11
C THR A 22 -15.45 -11.27 21.25
N ILE A 23 -14.33 -11.16 20.53
CA ILE A 23 -14.08 -9.99 19.69
C ILE A 23 -14.97 -9.98 18.44
N ALA A 24 -15.27 -11.13 17.84
CA ALA A 24 -16.17 -11.20 16.70
C ALA A 24 -17.60 -10.78 17.07
N GLU A 25 -18.12 -11.26 18.21
CA GLU A 25 -19.43 -10.85 18.72
C GLU A 25 -19.46 -9.34 19.06
N HIS A 26 -18.38 -8.81 19.66
CA HIS A 26 -18.29 -7.41 20.02
C HIS A 26 -18.31 -6.48 18.81
N TYR A 27 -17.62 -6.86 17.73
CA TYR A 27 -17.48 -6.02 16.52
C TYR A 27 -18.42 -6.42 15.37
N LYS A 28 -19.34 -7.35 15.62
CA LYS A 28 -20.34 -7.78 14.64
C LYS A 28 -21.15 -6.58 14.13
N GLY A 29 -21.21 -6.44 12.80
CA GLY A 29 -21.90 -5.32 12.13
C GLY A 29 -21.11 -4.02 12.09
N VAL A 30 -19.88 -3.99 12.63
CA VAL A 30 -18.98 -2.82 12.61
C VAL A 30 -17.70 -3.14 11.84
N VAL A 31 -17.08 -4.29 12.12
CA VAL A 31 -15.85 -4.73 11.47
C VAL A 31 -16.15 -5.92 10.58
N ILE A 32 -15.83 -5.78 9.28
CA ILE A 32 -16.01 -6.85 8.30
C ILE A 32 -14.68 -7.48 7.88
N ASP A 33 -13.58 -6.73 7.93
CA ASP A 33 -12.24 -7.19 7.54
C ASP A 33 -11.45 -7.72 8.73
N TRP A 34 -10.94 -8.95 8.59
CA TRP A 34 -10.24 -9.65 9.65
C TRP A 34 -8.96 -10.27 9.13
N CYS A 35 -7.83 -10.01 9.78
CA CYS A 35 -6.58 -10.71 9.56
C CYS A 35 -6.30 -11.64 10.75
N ILE A 36 -6.05 -12.94 10.49
CA ILE A 36 -6.00 -13.95 11.54
C ILE A 36 -4.73 -13.84 12.38
N TRP A 37 -3.57 -13.68 11.76
CA TRP A 37 -2.29 -13.68 12.47
C TRP A 37 -1.21 -12.91 11.72
N ASN A 38 -0.28 -12.34 12.49
CA ASN A 38 0.86 -11.61 11.96
C ASN A 38 2.11 -12.49 11.84
N GLU A 39 2.74 -12.50 10.69
CA GLU A 39 4.05 -13.07 10.36
C GLU A 39 4.25 -14.54 10.81
N PRO A 40 3.32 -15.48 10.50
CA PRO A 40 3.49 -16.87 10.90
C PRO A 40 4.67 -17.57 10.22
N ASN A 41 5.16 -17.02 9.11
CA ASN A 41 6.33 -17.49 8.36
C ASN A 41 7.64 -16.84 8.84
N GLY A 42 7.60 -16.02 9.89
CA GLY A 42 8.80 -15.41 10.48
C GLY A 42 9.76 -16.46 11.01
N LYS A 43 11.06 -16.20 10.94
CA LYS A 43 12.15 -17.14 11.33
C LYS A 43 12.02 -17.71 12.76
N THR A 44 11.33 -17.03 13.64
CA THR A 44 11.16 -17.43 15.06
C THR A 44 9.81 -18.06 15.36
N SER A 45 8.91 -18.16 14.38
CA SER A 45 7.56 -18.69 14.60
C SER A 45 7.55 -20.19 14.84
N GLY A 46 8.40 -20.94 14.15
CA GLY A 46 8.51 -22.40 14.25
C GLY A 46 7.26 -23.17 13.77
N ASN A 47 6.30 -22.49 13.14
CA ASN A 47 5.07 -23.12 12.68
C ASN A 47 5.30 -23.94 11.41
N THR A 48 4.69 -25.14 11.35
CA THR A 48 4.59 -25.91 10.10
C THR A 48 3.41 -25.41 9.27
N ILE A 49 3.41 -25.72 7.98
CA ILE A 49 2.28 -25.40 7.07
C ILE A 49 0.98 -26.06 7.55
N GLU A 50 1.07 -27.30 8.05
CA GLU A 50 -0.09 -28.00 8.57
C GLU A 50 -0.67 -27.29 9.80
N GLN A 51 0.16 -26.92 10.76
CA GLN A 51 -0.25 -26.13 11.95
C GLN A 51 -0.84 -24.78 11.54
N ALA A 52 -0.22 -24.09 10.56
CA ALA A 52 -0.75 -22.85 10.06
C ALA A 52 -2.13 -23.03 9.42
N THR A 53 -2.31 -24.07 8.62
CA THR A 53 -3.60 -24.36 7.99
C THR A 53 -4.66 -24.72 9.02
N ASP A 54 -4.35 -25.57 10.00
CA ASP A 54 -5.27 -25.94 11.08
C ASP A 54 -5.73 -24.70 11.86
N PHE A 55 -4.79 -23.85 12.23
CA PHE A 55 -5.06 -22.63 12.98
C PHE A 55 -5.89 -21.62 12.17
N ALA A 56 -5.57 -21.44 10.90
CA ALA A 56 -6.30 -20.53 10.02
C ALA A 56 -7.74 -21.01 9.81
N VAL A 57 -7.94 -22.29 9.44
CA VAL A 57 -9.26 -22.87 9.22
C VAL A 57 -10.12 -22.80 10.48
N ARG A 58 -9.58 -23.22 11.63
CA ARG A 58 -10.27 -23.13 12.93
C ARG A 58 -10.75 -21.70 13.23
N THR A 59 -9.89 -20.72 13.05
CA THR A 59 -10.22 -19.32 13.32
C THR A 59 -11.25 -18.78 12.35
N ALA A 60 -11.09 -19.07 11.06
CA ALA A 60 -12.02 -18.61 10.02
C ALA A 60 -13.42 -19.21 10.18
N GLU A 61 -13.52 -20.50 10.59
CA GLU A 61 -14.82 -21.14 10.87
C GLU A 61 -15.54 -20.47 12.04
N ILE A 62 -14.82 -20.06 13.08
CA ILE A 62 -15.40 -19.31 14.20
C ILE A 62 -15.89 -17.95 13.73
N LEU A 63 -15.06 -17.20 12.99
CA LEU A 63 -15.42 -15.88 12.48
C LEU A 63 -16.66 -15.94 11.58
N ARG A 64 -16.70 -16.83 10.60
CA ARG A 64 -17.85 -16.98 9.69
C ARG A 64 -19.10 -17.50 10.38
N GLY A 65 -18.97 -18.26 11.46
CA GLY A 65 -20.11 -18.68 12.27
C GLY A 65 -20.80 -17.52 12.99
N ILE A 66 -20.09 -16.41 13.23
CA ILE A 66 -20.59 -15.21 13.92
C ILE A 66 -20.89 -14.08 12.92
N ILE A 67 -20.00 -13.90 11.94
CA ILE A 67 -20.05 -12.87 10.89
C ILE A 67 -19.96 -13.57 9.53
N PRO A 68 -21.09 -14.06 8.96
CA PRO A 68 -21.07 -14.86 7.73
C PRO A 68 -20.44 -14.18 6.52
N ASP A 69 -20.53 -12.86 6.45
CA ASP A 69 -20.00 -12.01 5.39
C ASP A 69 -18.60 -11.44 5.70
N ALA A 70 -17.94 -11.89 6.77
CA ALA A 70 -16.58 -11.46 7.11
C ALA A 70 -15.63 -11.65 5.93
N ARG A 71 -14.84 -10.63 5.62
CA ARG A 71 -13.72 -10.73 4.70
C ARG A 71 -12.47 -11.12 5.50
N ILE A 72 -11.93 -12.30 5.21
CA ILE A 72 -10.87 -12.89 6.05
C ILE A 72 -9.57 -12.98 5.26
N ALA A 73 -8.54 -12.29 5.74
CA ALA A 73 -7.16 -12.53 5.38
C ALA A 73 -6.63 -13.70 6.23
N ALA A 74 -6.09 -14.73 5.58
CA ALA A 74 -5.58 -15.91 6.27
C ALA A 74 -4.43 -15.53 7.22
N PHE A 75 -3.49 -14.76 6.71
CA PHE A 75 -2.33 -14.28 7.45
C PHE A 75 -1.82 -12.97 6.85
N ALA A 76 -1.01 -12.23 7.63
CA ALA A 76 -0.10 -11.22 7.14
C ALA A 76 1.33 -11.80 7.19
N LEU A 77 1.87 -12.18 6.03
CA LEU A 77 3.18 -12.81 5.90
C LEU A 77 4.31 -11.77 5.96
N THR A 78 5.51 -12.16 6.38
CA THR A 78 6.69 -11.25 6.37
C THR A 78 7.03 -10.72 4.97
N GLU A 79 6.65 -11.46 3.93
CA GLU A 79 6.79 -11.11 2.51
C GLU A 79 5.92 -12.06 1.67
N ALA A 80 5.68 -11.73 0.41
CA ALA A 80 5.01 -12.62 -0.53
C ALA A 80 5.95 -13.77 -0.94
N ASP A 81 6.17 -14.72 -0.03
CA ASP A 81 7.10 -15.85 -0.23
C ASP A 81 6.41 -17.01 -0.95
N PRO A 82 6.72 -17.25 -2.25
CA PRO A 82 6.15 -18.37 -3.01
C PRO A 82 6.37 -19.74 -2.34
N LYS A 83 7.51 -19.92 -1.68
CA LYS A 83 7.87 -21.20 -1.03
C LYS A 83 7.01 -21.51 0.19
N TRP A 84 6.45 -20.48 0.83
CA TRP A 84 5.54 -20.64 1.94
C TRP A 84 4.08 -20.66 1.47
N ILE A 85 3.73 -19.79 0.51
CA ILE A 85 2.36 -19.65 -0.01
C ILE A 85 1.92 -20.92 -0.75
N GLU A 86 2.75 -21.49 -1.62
CA GLU A 86 2.38 -22.65 -2.44
C GLU A 86 1.92 -23.87 -1.60
N PRO A 87 2.69 -24.37 -0.62
CA PRO A 87 2.22 -25.49 0.19
C PRO A 87 1.00 -25.14 1.03
N PHE A 88 0.84 -23.90 1.48
CA PHE A 88 -0.34 -23.46 2.23
C PHE A 88 -1.62 -23.51 1.37
N VAL A 89 -1.61 -22.92 0.18
CA VAL A 89 -2.80 -22.93 -0.70
C VAL A 89 -3.14 -24.32 -1.23
N LYS A 90 -2.11 -25.15 -1.48
CA LYS A 90 -2.32 -26.58 -1.82
C LYS A 90 -3.01 -27.35 -0.70
N GLU A 91 -2.65 -27.07 0.54
CA GLU A 91 -3.28 -27.74 1.69
C GLU A 91 -4.71 -27.22 1.89
N LEU A 92 -5.00 -25.94 1.67
CA LEU A 92 -6.35 -25.39 1.65
C LEU A 92 -7.21 -26.02 0.54
N GLU A 93 -6.67 -26.16 -0.67
CA GLU A 93 -7.35 -26.81 -1.80
C GLU A 93 -7.67 -28.27 -1.48
N LYS A 94 -6.69 -29.04 -1.04
CA LYS A 94 -6.84 -30.46 -0.64
C LYS A 94 -7.92 -30.67 0.42
N ARG A 95 -8.04 -29.74 1.38
CA ARG A 95 -9.07 -29.79 2.45
C ARG A 95 -10.42 -29.22 2.01
N GLY A 96 -10.54 -28.62 0.84
CA GLY A 96 -11.73 -27.91 0.37
C GLY A 96 -12.11 -26.71 1.25
N LYS A 97 -11.12 -26.03 1.86
CA LYS A 97 -11.33 -24.94 2.82
C LYS A 97 -10.95 -23.55 2.30
N ALA A 98 -10.57 -23.43 1.03
CA ALA A 98 -10.19 -22.14 0.43
C ALA A 98 -11.32 -21.09 0.49
N TYR A 99 -12.59 -21.52 0.44
CA TYR A 99 -13.76 -20.61 0.49
C TYR A 99 -13.88 -19.82 1.80
N LEU A 100 -13.16 -20.20 2.84
CA LEU A 100 -13.15 -19.49 4.11
C LEU A 100 -12.43 -18.14 4.01
N PHE A 101 -11.53 -17.98 3.05
CA PHE A 101 -10.63 -16.84 2.95
C PHE A 101 -10.90 -16.00 1.71
N ASN A 102 -10.65 -14.71 1.82
CA ASN A 102 -10.74 -13.73 0.74
C ASN A 102 -9.36 -13.28 0.28
N THR A 103 -8.41 -13.21 1.21
CA THR A 103 -7.06 -12.69 0.95
C THR A 103 -5.97 -13.45 1.69
N ILE A 104 -4.75 -13.36 1.17
CA ILE A 104 -3.50 -13.58 1.89
C ILE A 104 -2.78 -12.23 1.88
N ALA A 105 -2.55 -11.66 3.06
CA ALA A 105 -1.79 -10.44 3.17
C ALA A 105 -0.29 -10.74 3.26
N TYR A 106 0.52 -9.81 2.79
CA TYR A 106 1.98 -9.86 2.90
C TYR A 106 2.52 -8.48 3.27
N HIS A 107 3.67 -8.44 3.93
CA HIS A 107 4.42 -7.22 4.18
C HIS A 107 5.41 -6.96 3.04
N HIS A 108 5.67 -5.69 2.76
CA HIS A 108 6.51 -5.34 1.61
C HIS A 108 7.60 -4.32 1.97
N TYR A 109 8.49 -4.74 2.87
CA TYR A 109 9.63 -3.92 3.29
C TYR A 109 10.86 -4.15 2.41
N LYS A 110 10.98 -3.43 1.32
CA LYS A 110 12.17 -3.39 0.46
C LYS A 110 12.81 -2.00 0.55
N HIS A 111 14.14 -1.91 0.56
CA HIS A 111 14.81 -0.61 0.64
C HIS A 111 14.49 0.29 -0.55
N ASN A 112 14.48 -0.27 -1.75
CA ASN A 112 13.93 0.40 -2.92
C ASN A 112 12.43 0.10 -3.01
N PRO A 113 11.54 1.13 -2.95
CA PRO A 113 10.09 0.91 -2.99
C PRO A 113 9.58 0.32 -4.31
N ASP A 114 10.37 0.37 -5.39
CA ASP A 114 9.95 -0.12 -6.70
C ASP A 114 10.36 -1.58 -6.98
N THR A 115 10.85 -2.30 -5.97
CA THR A 115 11.34 -3.67 -6.12
C THR A 115 10.56 -4.69 -5.31
N GLY A 116 10.73 -5.99 -5.64
CA GLY A 116 10.12 -7.13 -4.95
C GLY A 116 8.80 -7.57 -5.55
N TYR A 117 8.45 -7.07 -6.72
CA TYR A 117 7.20 -7.44 -7.39
C TYR A 117 7.28 -8.79 -8.12
N GLU A 118 8.47 -9.29 -8.44
CA GLU A 118 8.65 -10.61 -9.06
C GLU A 118 8.13 -11.73 -8.16
N GLU A 119 8.43 -11.67 -6.85
CA GLU A 119 7.94 -12.64 -5.87
C GLU A 119 6.43 -12.49 -5.65
N VAL A 120 5.91 -11.27 -5.66
CA VAL A 120 4.46 -11.00 -5.56
C VAL A 120 3.72 -11.60 -6.76
N GLU A 121 4.20 -11.37 -7.98
CA GLU A 121 3.57 -11.90 -9.19
C GLU A 121 3.66 -13.43 -9.27
N GLU A 122 4.76 -14.03 -8.81
CA GLU A 122 4.86 -15.49 -8.72
C GLU A 122 3.86 -16.05 -7.71
N SER A 123 3.77 -15.44 -6.52
CA SER A 123 2.81 -15.80 -5.49
C SER A 123 1.37 -15.66 -5.99
N ARG A 124 1.06 -14.60 -6.74
CA ARG A 124 -0.25 -14.37 -7.36
C ARG A 124 -0.62 -15.50 -8.33
N ARG A 125 0.33 -15.91 -9.19
CA ARG A 125 0.12 -17.05 -10.12
C ARG A 125 -0.13 -18.36 -9.38
N ILE A 126 0.57 -18.59 -8.28
CA ILE A 126 0.38 -19.77 -7.43
C ILE A 126 -1.02 -19.75 -6.80
N VAL A 127 -1.38 -18.64 -6.16
CA VAL A 127 -2.69 -18.47 -5.52
C VAL A 127 -3.82 -18.65 -6.54
N ALA A 128 -3.73 -18.01 -7.70
CA ALA A 128 -4.73 -18.13 -8.77
C ALA A 128 -4.91 -19.58 -9.29
N ARG A 129 -3.83 -20.37 -9.29
CA ARG A 129 -3.85 -21.76 -9.73
C ARG A 129 -4.59 -22.68 -8.75
N HIS A 130 -4.39 -22.50 -7.46
CA HIS A 130 -4.88 -23.41 -6.43
C HIS A 130 -6.14 -22.91 -5.72
N THR A 131 -6.28 -21.59 -5.59
CA THR A 131 -7.34 -20.93 -4.82
C THR A 131 -7.82 -19.64 -5.51
N PRO A 132 -8.45 -19.72 -6.70
CA PRO A 132 -8.70 -18.57 -7.58
C PRO A 132 -9.58 -17.47 -6.97
N ASN A 133 -10.28 -17.76 -5.87
CA ASN A 133 -11.12 -16.80 -5.16
C ASN A 133 -10.35 -16.03 -4.06
N ILE A 134 -9.10 -16.40 -3.80
CA ILE A 134 -8.23 -15.70 -2.85
C ILE A 134 -7.36 -14.70 -3.62
N ARG A 135 -7.25 -13.47 -3.11
CA ARG A 135 -6.36 -12.44 -3.66
C ARG A 135 -5.18 -12.19 -2.73
N LEU A 136 -4.13 -11.59 -3.25
CA LEU A 136 -3.07 -11.01 -2.44
C LEU A 136 -3.44 -9.58 -2.04
N MET A 137 -2.90 -9.11 -0.91
CA MET A 137 -2.90 -7.70 -0.53
C MET A 137 -1.61 -7.35 0.22
N GLN A 138 -1.13 -6.16 0.03
CA GLN A 138 -0.04 -5.65 0.85
C GLN A 138 -0.65 -5.12 2.16
N GLY A 139 -0.38 -5.80 3.27
CA GLY A 139 -0.98 -5.53 4.58
C GLY A 139 -0.06 -4.80 5.56
N GLU A 140 1.20 -4.55 5.20
CA GLU A 140 2.12 -3.75 6.01
C GLU A 140 3.33 -3.31 5.18
N GLY A 141 3.52 -2.01 5.01
CA GLY A 141 4.67 -1.42 4.33
C GLY A 141 4.86 0.03 4.71
N GLY A 142 6.08 0.53 4.54
CA GLY A 142 6.41 1.91 4.88
C GLY A 142 7.83 2.05 5.40
N THR A 143 8.27 3.26 5.67
CA THR A 143 9.59 3.52 6.21
C THR A 143 9.58 4.51 7.36
N GLN A 144 10.71 4.70 8.00
CA GLN A 144 10.86 5.65 9.09
C GLN A 144 11.11 7.06 8.55
N SER A 145 10.78 8.08 9.32
CA SER A 145 11.00 9.48 8.97
C SER A 145 12.30 10.07 9.50
N GLU A 146 13.12 9.26 10.14
CA GLU A 146 14.46 9.62 10.63
C GLU A 146 15.31 8.37 10.77
N TRP A 147 16.63 8.54 10.90
CA TRP A 147 17.51 7.42 11.12
C TRP A 147 17.14 6.64 12.39
N CYS A 148 17.06 5.33 12.28
CA CYS A 148 16.84 4.45 13.40
C CYS A 148 17.65 3.16 13.24
N ARG A 149 18.13 2.64 14.36
CA ARG A 149 18.91 1.39 14.41
C ARG A 149 18.07 0.13 14.29
N ASN A 150 16.77 0.22 14.57
CA ASN A 150 15.88 -0.92 14.74
C ASN A 150 14.64 -0.81 13.85
N GLY A 151 13.95 -1.93 13.70
CA GLY A 151 12.76 -2.04 12.86
C GLY A 151 13.10 -2.39 11.41
N ALA A 152 12.06 -2.58 10.60
CA ALA A 152 12.23 -2.78 9.17
C ALA A 152 12.88 -1.55 8.53
N LEU A 153 13.70 -1.74 7.49
CA LEU A 153 14.42 -0.69 6.77
C LEU A 153 15.27 0.22 7.68
N SER A 154 15.76 -0.32 8.82
CA SER A 154 16.66 0.39 9.72
C SER A 154 18.04 0.66 9.10
N ASN A 155 18.84 1.50 9.78
CA ASN A 155 20.19 1.88 9.36
C ASN A 155 20.29 2.63 8.01
N VAL A 156 19.21 3.25 7.58
CA VAL A 156 19.14 4.16 6.44
C VAL A 156 18.86 5.57 6.97
N PHE A 157 19.43 6.58 6.34
CA PHE A 157 19.21 7.99 6.69
C PHE A 157 17.89 8.49 6.08
N TRP A 158 16.78 7.96 6.61
CA TRP A 158 15.45 8.44 6.26
C TRP A 158 15.20 9.84 6.81
N THR A 159 14.32 10.57 6.12
CA THR A 159 13.78 11.86 6.54
C THR A 159 12.27 11.87 6.32
N GLU A 160 11.55 12.87 6.81
CA GLU A 160 10.12 13.01 6.55
C GLU A 160 9.82 13.14 5.03
N LEU A 161 10.73 13.76 4.26
CA LEU A 161 10.56 13.89 2.82
C LEU A 161 10.74 12.56 2.10
N THR A 162 11.82 11.83 2.43
CA THR A 162 12.07 10.52 1.82
C THR A 162 11.05 9.47 2.27
N GLN A 163 10.52 9.56 3.51
CA GLN A 163 9.37 8.76 3.94
C GLN A 163 8.16 9.02 3.04
N ALA A 164 7.78 10.27 2.84
CA ALA A 164 6.61 10.62 2.04
C ALA A 164 6.71 10.08 0.59
N LYS A 165 7.86 10.25 -0.04
CA LYS A 165 8.12 9.72 -1.38
C LYS A 165 8.11 8.19 -1.42
N TYR A 166 8.73 7.56 -0.42
CA TYR A 166 8.76 6.11 -0.29
C TYR A 166 7.34 5.53 -0.17
N ASP A 167 6.56 6.08 0.77
CA ASP A 167 5.21 5.59 1.05
C ASP A 167 4.30 5.77 -0.17
N LEU A 168 4.42 6.89 -0.91
CA LEU A 168 3.71 7.09 -2.17
C LEU A 168 4.10 6.07 -3.24
N ARG A 169 5.42 5.90 -3.49
CA ARG A 169 5.91 4.99 -4.54
C ARG A 169 5.51 3.55 -4.22
N ARG A 170 5.63 3.12 -2.96
CA ARG A 170 5.22 1.79 -2.52
C ARG A 170 3.71 1.59 -2.69
N SER A 171 2.89 2.49 -2.16
CA SER A 171 1.43 2.35 -2.23
C SER A 171 0.93 2.35 -3.68
N LEU A 172 1.42 3.26 -4.52
CA LEU A 172 1.00 3.31 -5.92
C LEU A 172 1.58 2.17 -6.76
N GLY A 173 2.75 1.65 -6.38
CA GLY A 173 3.31 0.45 -6.97
C GLY A 173 2.45 -0.78 -6.68
N ASP A 174 2.07 -1.00 -5.41
CA ASP A 174 1.19 -2.11 -5.02
C ASP A 174 -0.16 -2.02 -5.72
N LEU A 175 -0.81 -0.84 -5.71
CA LEU A 175 -2.05 -0.59 -6.45
C LEU A 175 -1.89 -0.80 -7.96
N GLY A 176 -0.77 -0.37 -8.54
CA GLY A 176 -0.43 -0.55 -9.96
C GLY A 176 -0.26 -2.02 -10.35
N HIS A 177 0.16 -2.86 -9.41
CA HIS A 177 0.19 -4.31 -9.55
C HIS A 177 -1.14 -4.99 -9.21
N GLY A 178 -2.18 -4.23 -8.83
CA GLY A 178 -3.52 -4.71 -8.55
C GLY A 178 -3.71 -5.28 -7.14
N ASP A 179 -2.84 -4.95 -6.20
CA ASP A 179 -2.98 -5.30 -4.79
C ASP A 179 -3.52 -4.11 -3.99
N ASP A 180 -4.47 -4.39 -3.10
CA ASP A 180 -4.81 -3.43 -2.05
C ASP A 180 -3.57 -3.19 -1.17
N THR A 181 -3.43 -1.99 -0.63
CA THR A 181 -2.22 -1.57 0.07
C THR A 181 -2.52 -0.85 1.39
N GLU A 182 -1.67 -1.07 2.37
CA GLU A 182 -1.71 -0.39 3.66
C GLU A 182 -0.38 0.31 3.96
N VAL A 183 -0.45 1.45 4.63
CA VAL A 183 0.75 2.16 5.12
C VAL A 183 0.92 1.90 6.61
N PHE A 184 2.07 1.32 6.97
CA PHE A 184 2.44 1.12 8.37
C PHE A 184 3.29 2.29 8.85
N HIS A 185 2.74 3.20 9.70
CA HIS A 185 1.34 3.21 10.09
C HIS A 185 0.93 4.65 10.53
N LEU A 186 -0.25 4.83 11.15
CA LEU A 186 -0.76 6.17 11.45
C LEU A 186 0.09 6.93 12.48
N CYS A 187 0.49 6.29 13.58
CA CYS A 187 1.23 6.91 14.69
C CYS A 187 2.62 6.30 14.85
N ASP A 188 3.58 7.04 15.40
CA ASP A 188 4.85 6.46 15.77
C ASP A 188 4.69 5.35 16.82
N LEU A 189 5.54 4.33 16.75
CA LEU A 189 5.53 3.16 17.64
C LEU A 189 6.58 3.29 18.74
N GLU A 190 6.28 2.76 19.92
CA GLU A 190 7.27 2.54 20.96
C GLU A 190 7.28 1.09 21.44
N TYR A 191 8.37 0.37 21.15
CA TYR A 191 8.57 -0.97 21.69
C TYR A 191 9.28 -0.90 23.03
N ARG A 192 8.56 -1.12 24.10
CA ARG A 192 9.12 -1.20 25.46
C ARG A 192 9.38 -2.63 25.91
N ALA A 193 8.86 -3.61 25.21
CA ALA A 193 8.81 -4.96 25.73
C ALA A 193 10.08 -5.75 25.45
N VAL A 194 10.48 -6.46 26.50
CA VAL A 194 11.19 -7.75 26.45
C VAL A 194 12.57 -7.71 25.84
N LYS A 195 13.56 -7.31 26.61
CA LYS A 195 15.00 -7.48 26.39
C LYS A 195 15.73 -6.54 25.43
N ARG A 196 15.03 -5.78 24.59
CA ARG A 196 15.65 -4.75 23.73
C ARG A 196 14.72 -3.55 23.70
N HIS A 197 15.11 -2.47 24.35
CA HIS A 197 14.43 -1.19 24.23
C HIS A 197 14.72 -0.64 22.81
N TYR A 198 13.81 -0.81 21.87
CA TYR A 198 13.96 -0.22 20.54
C TYR A 198 13.72 1.29 20.53
N GLY A 199 13.11 1.83 21.60
CA GLY A 199 12.72 3.23 21.67
C GLY A 199 11.54 3.54 20.72
N LEU A 200 11.42 4.80 20.37
CA LEU A 200 10.45 5.26 19.39
C LEU A 200 10.91 4.93 17.97
N LEU A 201 10.04 4.25 17.24
CA LEU A 201 10.19 3.98 15.81
C LEU A 201 9.30 4.96 15.04
N ARG A 202 9.87 5.67 14.09
CA ARG A 202 9.25 6.81 13.42
C ARG A 202 8.51 6.46 12.12
N TYR A 203 7.83 5.32 12.10
CA TYR A 203 7.02 4.90 10.95
C TYR A 203 5.75 5.73 10.76
N GLY A 204 5.23 6.33 11.84
CA GLY A 204 3.95 7.02 11.79
C GLY A 204 3.86 8.10 10.73
N LEU A 205 2.69 8.26 10.14
CA LEU A 205 2.31 9.46 9.38
C LEU A 205 2.16 10.67 10.31
N LEU A 206 1.87 10.40 11.59
CA LEU A 206 1.85 11.37 12.68
C LEU A 206 3.08 11.16 13.57
N LYS A 207 3.84 12.22 13.83
CA LYS A 207 4.88 12.21 14.84
C LYS A 207 4.24 12.28 16.23
N THR A 208 4.51 11.29 17.07
CA THR A 208 3.95 11.23 18.43
C THR A 208 5.04 11.25 19.51
N ALA A 209 4.67 11.70 20.68
CA ALA A 209 5.45 11.51 21.90
C ALA A 209 5.46 10.02 22.28
N GLY A 210 6.35 9.63 23.18
CA GLY A 210 6.39 8.27 23.72
C GLY A 210 5.21 8.00 24.67
N GLN A 211 5.10 6.73 25.11
CA GLN A 211 4.05 6.28 26.02
C GLN A 211 4.00 7.09 27.33
N ALA A 212 5.16 7.53 27.83
CA ALA A 212 5.22 8.35 29.04
C ALA A 212 4.41 9.66 28.93
N ASP A 213 4.27 10.18 27.70
CA ASP A 213 3.52 11.38 27.36
C ASP A 213 2.18 11.06 26.67
N GLY A 214 1.66 9.83 26.83
CA GLY A 214 0.37 9.39 26.34
C GLY A 214 0.25 9.33 24.81
N PHE A 215 1.35 9.15 24.09
CA PHE A 215 1.39 9.16 22.62
C PHE A 215 0.78 10.42 21.99
N ARG A 216 0.86 11.54 22.68
CA ARG A 216 0.32 12.82 22.18
C ARG A 216 0.90 13.15 20.80
N VAL A 217 0.03 13.55 19.87
CA VAL A 217 0.46 14.00 18.54
C VAL A 217 1.27 15.30 18.68
N LEU A 218 2.49 15.27 18.18
CA LEU A 218 3.41 16.41 18.15
C LEU A 218 3.36 17.15 16.82
N LYS A 219 3.18 16.41 15.72
CA LYS A 219 3.20 16.96 14.37
C LYS A 219 2.52 16.00 13.39
N VAL A 220 1.84 16.54 12.39
CA VAL A 220 1.46 15.83 11.16
C VAL A 220 2.66 15.88 10.21
N LYS A 221 3.12 14.72 9.73
CA LYS A 221 4.28 14.65 8.84
C LYS A 221 3.88 14.86 7.38
N THR A 222 4.86 15.14 6.52
CA THR A 222 4.68 15.27 5.07
C THR A 222 4.02 14.04 4.47
N ALA A 223 4.40 12.84 4.92
CA ALA A 223 3.82 11.58 4.45
C ALA A 223 2.30 11.46 4.67
N TYR A 224 1.76 12.05 5.74
CA TYR A 224 0.31 12.08 5.97
C TYR A 224 -0.42 12.78 4.82
N TYR A 225 0.03 13.98 4.46
CA TYR A 225 -0.59 14.76 3.40
C TYR A 225 -0.40 14.10 2.02
N ALA A 226 0.78 13.54 1.79
CA ALA A 226 1.08 12.81 0.55
C ALA A 226 0.14 11.60 0.37
N ILE A 227 -0.03 10.78 1.40
CA ILE A 227 -0.98 9.66 1.37
C ILE A 227 -2.42 10.16 1.30
N GLN A 228 -2.79 11.22 2.02
CA GLN A 228 -4.12 11.83 1.89
C GLN A 228 -4.42 12.26 0.44
N ASN A 229 -3.44 12.84 -0.26
CA ASN A 229 -3.57 13.18 -1.67
C ASN A 229 -3.79 11.93 -2.54
N ALA A 230 -3.02 10.87 -2.30
CA ALA A 230 -3.16 9.63 -3.04
C ALA A 230 -4.55 8.99 -2.82
N VAL A 231 -4.98 8.78 -1.57
CA VAL A 231 -6.27 8.12 -1.28
C VAL A 231 -7.49 8.95 -1.69
N SER A 232 -7.34 10.28 -1.87
CA SER A 232 -8.42 11.12 -2.38
C SER A 232 -8.71 10.89 -3.86
N VAL A 233 -7.75 10.34 -4.61
CA VAL A 233 -7.85 10.07 -6.05
C VAL A 233 -7.94 8.58 -6.32
N PHE A 234 -7.01 7.79 -5.78
CA PHE A 234 -6.92 6.34 -6.01
C PHE A 234 -7.85 5.58 -5.06
N ASN A 235 -9.12 5.52 -5.41
CA ASN A 235 -10.20 4.87 -4.68
C ASN A 235 -11.05 4.01 -5.63
N ASP A 236 -12.16 3.48 -5.16
CA ASP A 236 -13.03 2.58 -5.92
C ASP A 236 -13.64 3.20 -7.20
N ALA A 237 -13.56 4.52 -7.38
CA ALA A 237 -13.98 5.19 -8.62
C ALA A 237 -13.02 4.92 -9.77
N LEU A 238 -11.76 4.57 -9.47
CA LEU A 238 -10.77 4.24 -10.49
C LEU A 238 -10.65 2.72 -10.71
N GLU A 239 -10.40 2.33 -11.95
CA GLU A 239 -10.00 0.98 -12.34
C GLU A 239 -8.53 0.97 -12.73
N CYS A 240 -7.71 0.18 -12.01
CA CYS A 240 -6.35 -0.08 -12.42
C CYS A 240 -6.34 -0.93 -13.69
N LEU A 241 -5.59 -0.53 -14.70
CA LEU A 241 -5.43 -1.28 -15.92
C LEU A 241 -4.26 -2.26 -15.76
N SER A 242 -4.45 -3.52 -16.18
CA SER A 242 -3.37 -4.50 -16.17
C SER A 242 -2.21 -4.06 -17.09
N PRO A 243 -0.97 -4.50 -16.83
CA PRO A 243 0.17 -4.16 -17.67
C PRO A 243 -0.04 -4.43 -19.16
N GLU A 244 -0.83 -5.46 -19.51
CA GLU A 244 -1.14 -5.78 -20.90
C GLU A 244 -2.08 -4.77 -21.56
N ARG A 245 -2.83 -4.00 -20.76
CA ARG A 245 -3.75 -2.95 -21.23
C ARG A 245 -3.18 -1.54 -21.09
N THR A 246 -2.02 -1.41 -20.47
CA THR A 246 -1.36 -0.12 -20.37
C THR A 246 -0.79 0.25 -21.74
N GLY A 247 -1.04 1.47 -22.16
CA GLY A 247 -0.51 2.01 -23.41
C GLY A 247 0.36 3.24 -23.21
N SER A 248 0.47 3.70 -21.96
CA SER A 248 1.24 4.88 -21.64
C SER A 248 2.72 4.56 -21.45
N THR A 249 3.56 5.51 -21.83
CA THR A 249 5.01 5.40 -21.67
C THR A 249 5.60 6.72 -21.17
N LEU A 250 6.67 6.65 -20.40
CA LEU A 250 7.46 7.80 -19.97
C LEU A 250 8.84 7.76 -20.62
N GLN A 251 9.29 8.87 -21.14
CA GLN A 251 10.62 9.04 -21.72
C GLN A 251 11.28 10.30 -21.14
N GLY A 252 12.61 10.31 -21.09
CA GLY A 252 13.39 11.43 -20.52
C GLY A 252 14.06 11.13 -19.19
N VAL A 253 13.83 9.94 -18.63
CA VAL A 253 14.53 9.39 -17.46
C VAL A 253 15.05 7.99 -17.74
N GLU A 254 16.10 7.60 -17.05
CA GLU A 254 16.80 6.32 -17.29
C GLU A 254 15.95 5.11 -16.86
N ASN A 255 15.33 5.21 -15.69
CA ASN A 255 14.45 4.17 -15.18
C ASN A 255 13.14 4.82 -14.71
N CYS A 256 12.03 4.40 -15.29
CA CYS A 256 10.73 4.99 -15.01
C CYS A 256 9.72 3.94 -14.60
N VAL A 257 8.79 4.35 -13.75
CA VAL A 257 7.57 3.59 -13.46
C VAL A 257 6.40 4.34 -14.06
N VAL A 258 5.50 3.62 -14.71
CA VAL A 258 4.25 4.15 -15.27
C VAL A 258 3.15 3.15 -14.99
N TYR A 259 2.04 3.61 -14.47
CA TYR A 259 0.81 2.83 -14.31
C TYR A 259 -0.38 3.60 -14.86
N ASP A 260 -1.30 2.87 -15.47
CA ASP A 260 -2.52 3.41 -16.05
C ASP A 260 -3.74 3.01 -15.22
N TRP A 261 -4.58 3.98 -14.94
CA TRP A 261 -5.95 3.82 -14.42
C TRP A 261 -6.92 4.53 -15.33
N LYS A 262 -8.18 4.22 -15.16
CA LYS A 262 -9.28 5.00 -15.74
C LYS A 262 -10.39 5.21 -14.72
N ASP A 263 -11.05 6.32 -14.82
CA ASP A 263 -12.29 6.58 -14.10
C ASP A 263 -13.40 5.66 -14.62
N ARG A 264 -14.12 4.98 -13.73
CA ARG A 264 -15.13 3.96 -14.09
C ARG A 264 -16.38 4.54 -14.74
N GLU A 265 -16.70 5.80 -14.45
CA GLU A 265 -17.91 6.45 -14.96
C GLU A 265 -17.65 7.13 -16.31
N THR A 266 -16.51 7.79 -16.44
CA THR A 266 -16.20 8.65 -17.60
C THR A 266 -15.20 8.04 -18.57
N ASP A 267 -14.55 6.90 -18.22
CA ASP A 267 -13.41 6.31 -18.91
C ASP A 267 -12.18 7.27 -19.02
N THR A 268 -12.17 8.35 -18.25
CA THR A 268 -11.08 9.32 -18.26
C THR A 268 -9.78 8.66 -17.76
N PRO A 269 -8.67 8.73 -18.52
CA PRO A 269 -7.41 8.14 -18.11
C PRO A 269 -6.77 8.91 -16.93
N VAL A 270 -6.13 8.16 -16.04
CA VAL A 270 -5.26 8.64 -14.97
C VAL A 270 -3.91 7.92 -15.12
N VAL A 271 -2.88 8.63 -15.53
CA VAL A 271 -1.56 8.06 -15.81
C VAL A 271 -0.58 8.52 -14.75
N VAL A 272 -0.16 7.60 -13.90
CA VAL A 272 0.79 7.86 -12.81
C VAL A 272 2.20 7.50 -13.26
N PHE A 273 3.17 8.32 -12.85
CA PHE A 273 4.56 8.07 -13.22
C PHE A 273 5.54 8.74 -12.23
N TRP A 274 6.76 8.21 -12.20
CA TRP A 274 7.91 8.81 -11.49
C TRP A 274 9.24 8.30 -12.02
N ASP A 275 10.30 9.03 -11.66
CA ASP A 275 11.69 8.59 -11.87
C ASP A 275 12.09 7.58 -10.79
N ALA A 276 12.31 6.33 -11.20
CA ALA A 276 12.72 5.22 -10.34
C ALA A 276 14.23 4.91 -10.44
N SER A 277 15.03 5.80 -11.02
CA SER A 277 16.46 5.57 -11.23
C SER A 277 17.25 5.45 -9.92
N ALA A 278 16.70 5.98 -8.82
CA ALA A 278 17.30 5.93 -7.50
C ALA A 278 16.25 5.80 -6.39
N MET A 279 16.71 5.49 -5.18
CA MET A 279 15.88 5.61 -3.97
C MET A 279 15.40 7.05 -3.78
N PRO A 280 14.29 7.23 -3.03
CA PRO A 280 13.80 8.56 -2.69
C PRO A 280 14.88 9.46 -2.09
N SER A 281 15.03 10.66 -2.63
CA SER A 281 16.03 11.64 -2.23
C SER A 281 15.46 12.78 -1.38
N ASN A 282 16.35 13.59 -0.79
CA ASN A 282 15.97 14.78 -0.01
C ASN A 282 15.85 16.05 -0.87
N ASP A 283 15.81 15.92 -2.18
CA ASP A 283 15.55 17.04 -3.07
C ASP A 283 14.30 16.80 -3.91
N ASN A 284 13.81 17.86 -4.58
CA ASN A 284 12.68 17.81 -5.50
C ASN A 284 13.11 18.32 -6.87
N ILE A 285 14.31 17.95 -7.31
CA ILE A 285 14.84 18.34 -8.62
C ILE A 285 14.02 17.64 -9.70
N THR A 286 13.27 18.42 -10.45
CA THR A 286 12.49 17.93 -11.58
C THR A 286 13.29 17.98 -12.88
N ARG A 287 12.97 17.06 -13.78
CA ARG A 287 13.43 17.05 -15.18
C ARG A 287 12.22 17.11 -16.08
N GLN A 288 12.40 17.63 -17.30
CA GLN A 288 11.37 17.55 -18.32
C GLN A 288 11.35 16.13 -18.90
N ALA A 289 10.16 15.56 -18.97
CA ALA A 289 9.91 14.24 -19.55
C ALA A 289 8.67 14.27 -20.43
N THR A 290 8.52 13.27 -21.28
CA THR A 290 7.35 13.11 -22.12
C THR A 290 6.56 11.89 -21.71
N VAL A 291 5.27 12.08 -21.41
CA VAL A 291 4.31 11.02 -21.13
C VAL A 291 3.44 10.84 -22.37
N SER A 292 3.53 9.66 -22.98
CA SER A 292 2.73 9.31 -24.15
C SER A 292 1.53 8.47 -23.70
N VAL A 293 0.32 8.96 -23.90
CA VAL A 293 -0.95 8.33 -23.50
C VAL A 293 -1.66 7.83 -24.74
N ALA A 294 -2.10 6.58 -24.73
CA ALA A 294 -2.87 5.97 -25.83
C ALA A 294 -4.35 6.38 -25.74
N GLY A 295 -5.00 6.44 -26.89
CA GLY A 295 -6.42 6.75 -27.01
C GLY A 295 -6.72 8.22 -27.28
N ASN A 296 -7.89 8.67 -26.87
CA ASN A 296 -8.34 10.04 -27.06
C ASN A 296 -7.56 11.02 -26.19
N PRO A 297 -7.33 12.26 -26.66
CA PRO A 297 -6.72 13.30 -25.83
C PRO A 297 -7.52 13.55 -24.54
N ILE A 298 -6.81 13.68 -23.43
CA ILE A 298 -7.41 14.08 -22.16
C ILE A 298 -7.96 15.50 -22.29
N GLN A 299 -9.22 15.69 -21.93
CA GLN A 299 -9.85 17.00 -21.90
C GLN A 299 -9.40 17.76 -20.64
N ASN A 300 -9.18 19.07 -20.73
CA ASN A 300 -8.72 19.89 -19.62
C ASN A 300 -7.53 19.25 -18.84
N PRO A 301 -6.43 18.87 -19.53
CA PRO A 301 -5.40 18.06 -18.95
C PRO A 301 -4.64 18.82 -17.85
N VAL A 302 -4.43 18.13 -16.74
CA VAL A 302 -3.66 18.62 -15.59
C VAL A 302 -2.57 17.65 -15.21
N TRP A 303 -1.47 18.21 -14.72
CA TRP A 303 -0.40 17.48 -14.01
C TRP A 303 -0.57 17.69 -12.52
N VAL A 304 -0.55 16.61 -11.75
CA VAL A 304 -0.77 16.62 -10.30
C VAL A 304 0.45 16.06 -9.60
N ASP A 305 0.99 16.81 -8.67
CA ASP A 305 2.06 16.40 -7.79
C ASP A 305 1.47 15.79 -6.51
N LEU A 306 1.58 14.49 -6.33
CA LEU A 306 1.01 13.80 -5.16
C LEU A 306 1.70 14.13 -3.85
N LEU A 307 2.99 14.48 -3.89
CA LEU A 307 3.72 14.86 -2.68
C LEU A 307 3.15 16.14 -2.04
N THR A 308 2.78 17.10 -2.86
CA THR A 308 2.28 18.42 -2.42
C THR A 308 0.78 18.59 -2.56
N GLY A 309 0.13 17.81 -3.41
CA GLY A 309 -1.27 17.97 -3.79
C GLY A 309 -1.51 19.13 -4.76
N ASN A 310 -0.47 19.71 -5.33
CA ASN A 310 -0.60 20.79 -6.29
C ASN A 310 -1.09 20.28 -7.65
N VAL A 311 -2.00 21.03 -8.26
CA VAL A 311 -2.57 20.75 -9.58
C VAL A 311 -2.17 21.86 -10.54
N TYR A 312 -1.61 21.49 -11.68
CA TYR A 312 -1.13 22.42 -12.70
C TYR A 312 -1.78 22.10 -14.03
N LYS A 313 -2.33 23.12 -14.67
CA LYS A 313 -2.83 22.99 -16.03
C LYS A 313 -1.66 22.73 -16.99
N ILE A 314 -1.87 21.78 -17.91
CA ILE A 314 -0.91 21.53 -18.99
C ILE A 314 -1.25 22.45 -20.16
N GLU A 315 -0.34 23.37 -20.49
CA GLU A 315 -0.53 24.32 -21.58
C GLU A 315 -0.42 23.62 -22.93
N GLU A 316 -1.16 24.13 -23.94
CA GLU A 316 -1.17 23.56 -25.30
C GLU A 316 0.21 23.43 -25.94
N SER A 317 1.15 24.31 -25.61
CA SER A 317 2.54 24.24 -26.09
C SER A 317 3.31 23.00 -25.60
N HIS A 318 2.77 22.30 -24.61
CA HIS A 318 3.34 21.07 -24.04
C HIS A 318 2.56 19.81 -24.45
N ILE A 319 1.67 19.93 -25.44
CA ILE A 319 0.80 18.83 -25.88
C ILE A 319 1.00 18.59 -27.38
N GLU A 320 1.46 17.39 -27.71
CA GLU A 320 1.56 16.94 -29.10
C GLU A 320 0.53 15.85 -29.35
N ARG A 321 -0.29 16.00 -30.38
CA ARG A 321 -1.36 15.06 -30.73
C ARG A 321 -1.01 14.35 -32.04
N SER A 322 -1.13 13.04 -32.03
CA SER A 322 -1.02 12.19 -33.21
C SER A 322 -2.20 11.23 -33.26
N GLU A 323 -2.34 10.49 -34.34
CA GLU A 323 -3.41 9.49 -34.47
C GLU A 323 -3.28 8.42 -33.39
N GLY A 324 -4.30 8.33 -32.53
CA GLY A 324 -4.40 7.36 -31.44
C GLY A 324 -3.48 7.60 -30.22
N ARG A 325 -2.72 8.70 -30.18
CA ARG A 325 -1.84 9.03 -29.04
C ARG A 325 -1.73 10.54 -28.80
N THR A 326 -1.58 10.89 -27.53
CA THR A 326 -1.24 12.24 -27.11
C THR A 326 0.00 12.21 -26.24
N VAL A 327 0.94 13.09 -26.51
CA VAL A 327 2.19 13.24 -25.75
C VAL A 327 2.13 14.52 -24.94
N TYR A 328 2.41 14.41 -23.65
CA TYR A 328 2.45 15.53 -22.71
C TYR A 328 3.86 15.74 -22.22
N THR A 329 4.41 16.95 -22.35
CA THR A 329 5.70 17.33 -21.78
C THR A 329 5.46 17.89 -20.39
N VAL A 330 5.97 17.19 -19.36
CA VAL A 330 5.69 17.47 -17.95
C VAL A 330 6.93 17.29 -17.08
N PRO A 331 6.96 17.90 -15.89
CA PRO A 331 7.99 17.61 -14.91
C PRO A 331 7.91 16.18 -14.41
N VAL A 332 9.07 15.55 -14.19
CA VAL A 332 9.21 14.27 -13.51
C VAL A 332 10.32 14.33 -12.48
N TYR A 333 10.17 13.63 -11.38
CA TYR A 333 11.18 13.49 -10.34
C TYR A 333 10.95 12.16 -9.58
N ASP A 334 11.64 11.94 -8.49
CA ASP A 334 11.61 10.69 -7.70
C ASP A 334 10.40 10.55 -6.77
N SER A 335 9.33 11.32 -7.02
CA SER A 335 8.03 11.18 -6.34
C SER A 335 6.91 11.03 -7.36
N PRO A 336 5.87 10.25 -7.07
CA PRO A 336 4.75 10.06 -7.96
C PRO A 336 4.00 11.36 -8.29
N ALA A 337 3.77 11.53 -9.59
CA ALA A 337 2.87 12.51 -10.15
C ALA A 337 1.95 11.80 -11.15
N PHE A 338 0.86 12.46 -11.55
CA PHE A 338 -0.02 11.90 -12.57
C PHE A 338 -0.60 12.96 -13.50
N ILE A 339 -1.06 12.50 -14.66
CA ILE A 339 -1.82 13.28 -15.62
C ILE A 339 -3.25 12.75 -15.67
N THR A 340 -4.21 13.65 -15.66
CA THR A 340 -5.64 13.34 -15.88
C THR A 340 -6.40 14.57 -16.33
N SER A 341 -7.74 14.45 -16.49
CA SER A 341 -8.63 15.59 -16.66
C SER A 341 -8.89 16.29 -15.32
N GLN A 342 -8.89 17.61 -15.33
CA GLN A 342 -9.31 18.40 -14.17
C GLN A 342 -10.75 18.05 -13.74
N ASP A 343 -11.58 17.59 -14.66
CA ASP A 343 -13.02 17.38 -14.47
C ASP A 343 -13.32 16.21 -13.49
N ILE A 344 -12.39 15.26 -13.32
CA ILE A 344 -12.55 14.15 -12.37
C ILE A 344 -11.95 14.44 -10.98
N LEU A 345 -11.30 15.59 -10.81
CA LEU A 345 -10.68 15.94 -9.53
C LEU A 345 -11.62 16.76 -8.65
N THR A 346 -11.78 16.33 -7.41
CA THR A 346 -12.42 17.14 -6.37
C THR A 346 -11.39 18.10 -5.80
N LEU A 347 -11.42 19.35 -6.22
CA LEU A 347 -10.53 20.39 -5.71
C LEU A 347 -11.21 21.14 -4.55
N ASP A 348 -10.51 21.28 -3.42
CA ASP A 348 -11.01 22.10 -2.32
C ASP A 348 -10.84 23.59 -2.64
N GLN A 349 -11.91 24.17 -3.18
CA GLN A 349 -11.96 25.59 -3.54
C GLN A 349 -11.75 26.53 -2.34
N SER A 350 -11.97 26.07 -1.12
CA SER A 350 -11.78 26.88 0.09
C SER A 350 -10.31 27.24 0.32
N TRP A 351 -9.40 26.40 -0.14
CA TRP A 351 -7.96 26.64 -0.06
C TRP A 351 -7.49 27.72 -1.04
N PHE A 352 -8.15 27.83 -2.21
CA PHE A 352 -7.82 28.85 -3.20
C PHE A 352 -8.23 30.26 -2.75
N VAL A 353 -9.34 30.35 -2.03
CA VAL A 353 -9.91 31.62 -1.59
C VAL A 353 -9.13 32.22 -0.41
N ARG A 354 -8.58 31.40 0.46
CA ARG A 354 -7.91 31.87 1.69
C ARG A 354 -6.59 32.57 1.44
N GLU A 355 -5.89 32.29 0.37
CA GLU A 355 -4.51 32.72 0.23
C GLU A 355 -4.19 33.53 -1.02
N GLY A 356 -5.09 33.64 -1.96
CA GLY A 356 -4.94 34.46 -3.16
C GLY A 356 -3.67 34.16 -3.98
N LYS A 357 -2.97 33.07 -3.66
CA LYS A 357 -1.71 32.65 -4.29
C LYS A 357 -1.59 31.14 -4.21
N ASN A 358 -1.30 30.54 -5.35
CA ASN A 358 -0.83 29.15 -5.53
C ASN A 358 -1.15 28.18 -4.40
N MET A 359 -1.88 27.11 -4.71
CA MET A 359 -2.18 26.02 -3.81
C MET A 359 -0.94 25.52 -3.07
N LYS A 360 -0.64 26.09 -1.92
CA LYS A 360 0.31 25.54 -0.99
C LYS A 360 -0.47 25.02 0.18
N ARG A 361 -0.45 23.70 0.37
CA ARG A 361 -0.83 23.14 1.66
C ARG A 361 0.24 23.54 2.66
N TYR A 362 -0.15 24.22 3.73
CA TYR A 362 0.77 24.47 4.83
C TYR A 362 1.01 23.18 5.59
N HIS A 363 2.26 22.90 5.83
CA HIS A 363 2.76 21.78 6.62
C HIS A 363 2.87 22.18 8.09
#